data_2bf404b84e45d62facc3d5c436e7337b
#
_entry.id   2bf404b84e45d62facc3d5c436e7337b
#
_cell.length_a   1.000
_cell.length_b   1.000
_cell.length_c   1.000
_cell.angle_alpha   90.00
_cell.angle_beta   90.00
_cell.angle_gamma   90.00
#
_symmetry.space_group_name_H-M   'P 1'
#
loop_
_entity.id
_entity.type
_entity.pdbx_description
1 polymer ?
#
loop_
_entity_poly.entity_id
_entity_poly.type
_entity_poly.pdbx_seq_one_letter_code
_entity_poly.pdbx_strand_id
1 'polypeptide(L)'
;RGDYCMVKAGLAMMTKLFADRLAADGINVYEIRPGVVATDMTGGVKEKYDKLILHDERGITPIRRWGQPEDIGRAVRAIAEDRFPFSTGAVFDVDGGFHLHRL
;
A
#
# COMPACT_ATOMS: atom_id res chain seq x y z
N ARG A 1 0.44 -0.71 -20.23
CA ARG A 1 -0.09 -0.51 -18.86
C ARG A 1 -0.64 0.91 -18.59
N GLY A 2 -0.88 1.68 -19.64
CA GLY A 2 -1.37 3.05 -19.47
C GLY A 2 -2.75 3.08 -18.81
N ASP A 3 -3.64 2.19 -19.22
CA ASP A 3 -4.96 2.04 -18.63
C ASP A 3 -4.90 1.68 -17.14
N TYR A 4 -4.04 0.75 -16.77
CA TYR A 4 -3.81 0.38 -15.37
C TYR A 4 -3.32 1.58 -14.55
N CYS A 5 -2.35 2.32 -15.06
CA CYS A 5 -1.83 3.52 -14.39
C CYS A 5 -2.91 4.59 -14.20
N MET A 6 -3.73 4.81 -15.23
CA MET A 6 -4.84 5.78 -15.13
C MET A 6 -5.88 5.35 -14.09
N VAL A 7 -6.23 4.07 -14.06
CA VAL A 7 -7.19 3.55 -13.06
C VAL A 7 -6.62 3.71 -11.65
N LYS A 8 -5.36 3.36 -11.44
CA LYS A 8 -4.72 3.50 -10.12
C LYS A 8 -4.60 4.96 -9.68
N ALA A 9 -4.26 5.86 -10.60
CA ALA A 9 -4.26 7.30 -10.31
C ALA A 9 -5.66 7.80 -9.99
N GLY A 10 -6.67 7.28 -10.69
CA GLY A 10 -8.08 7.59 -10.44
C GLY A 10 -8.52 7.17 -9.03
N LEU A 11 -8.10 5.99 -8.57
CA LEU A 11 -8.39 5.54 -7.20
C LEU A 11 -7.76 6.47 -6.15
N ALA A 12 -6.52 6.91 -6.37
CA ALA A 12 -5.86 7.86 -5.48
C ALA A 12 -6.61 9.20 -5.41
N MET A 13 -7.06 9.70 -6.55
CA MET A 13 -7.86 10.93 -6.61
C MET A 13 -9.22 10.73 -5.95
N MET A 14 -9.86 9.57 -6.17
CA MET A 14 -11.15 9.25 -5.54
C MET A 14 -11.06 9.32 -4.02
N THR A 15 -9.99 8.78 -3.43
CA THR A 15 -9.77 8.87 -1.99
C THR A 15 -9.78 10.32 -1.52
N LYS A 16 -9.06 11.20 -2.20
CA LYS A 16 -8.99 12.62 -1.86
C LYS A 16 -10.35 13.31 -1.94
N LEU A 17 -11.07 13.06 -3.03
CA LEU A 17 -12.38 13.68 -3.26
C LEU A 17 -13.40 13.24 -2.21
N PHE A 18 -13.45 11.95 -1.90
CA PHE A 18 -14.37 11.45 -0.87
C PHE A 18 -13.95 11.87 0.53
N ALA A 19 -12.65 11.91 0.83
CA ALA A 19 -12.16 12.39 2.11
C ALA A 19 -12.62 13.83 2.38
N ASP A 20 -12.46 14.71 1.39
CA ASP A 20 -12.88 16.09 1.49
C ASP A 20 -14.40 16.21 1.67
N ARG A 21 -15.16 15.52 0.81
CA ARG A 21 -16.62 15.61 0.81
C ARG A 21 -17.25 15.06 2.08
N LEU A 22 -16.74 13.94 2.59
CA LEU A 22 -17.38 13.21 3.69
C LEU A 22 -16.89 13.64 5.08
N ALA A 23 -15.89 14.51 5.15
CA ALA A 23 -15.36 14.99 6.41
C ALA A 23 -16.43 15.69 7.26
N ALA A 24 -17.30 16.47 6.63
CA ALA A 24 -18.40 17.16 7.31
C ALA A 24 -19.44 16.19 7.92
N ASP A 25 -19.51 14.98 7.38
CA ASP A 25 -20.39 13.92 7.88
C ASP A 25 -19.70 13.04 8.95
N GLY A 26 -18.48 13.39 9.35
CA GLY A 26 -17.72 12.64 10.33
C GLY A 26 -17.16 11.32 9.80
N ILE A 27 -17.00 11.19 8.48
CA ILE A 27 -16.49 9.98 7.84
C ILE A 27 -15.08 10.24 7.35
N ASN A 28 -14.13 9.43 7.82
CA ASN A 28 -12.76 9.44 7.34
C ASN A 28 -12.58 8.46 6.18
N VAL A 29 -11.76 8.84 5.21
CA VAL A 29 -11.46 8.02 4.03
C VAL A 29 -9.95 7.90 3.91
N TYR A 30 -9.47 6.68 3.71
CA TYR A 30 -8.05 6.38 3.66
C TYR A 30 -7.71 5.54 2.42
N GLU A 31 -6.45 5.58 2.04
CA GLU A 31 -5.91 4.73 0.99
C GLU A 31 -4.80 3.86 1.57
N ILE A 32 -4.83 2.58 1.24
CA ILE A 32 -3.72 1.66 1.56
C ILE A 32 -3.05 1.28 0.24
N ARG A 33 -1.73 1.37 0.21
CA ARG A 33 -0.90 0.98 -0.94
C ARG A 33 -0.03 -0.20 -0.57
N PRO A 34 -0.46 -1.42 -0.89
CA PRO A 34 0.36 -2.61 -0.65
C PRO A 34 1.57 -2.66 -1.57
N GLY A 35 2.67 -3.19 -1.06
CA GLY A 35 3.83 -3.53 -1.86
C GLY A 35 3.78 -4.95 -2.40
N VAL A 36 4.92 -5.62 -2.40
CA VAL A 36 5.01 -7.02 -2.85
C VAL A 36 4.56 -7.93 -1.71
N VAL A 37 3.39 -8.51 -1.87
CA VAL A 37 2.74 -9.36 -0.86
C VAL A 37 2.63 -10.78 -1.37
N ALA A 38 2.97 -11.74 -0.52
CA ALA A 38 2.87 -13.16 -0.84
C ALA A 38 1.40 -13.59 -0.90
N THR A 39 0.92 -13.85 -2.10
CA THR A 39 -0.43 -14.32 -2.38
C THR A 39 -0.38 -15.38 -3.48
N ASP A 40 -1.49 -16.05 -3.73
CA ASP A 40 -1.57 -16.99 -4.86
C ASP A 40 -1.29 -16.29 -6.19
N MET A 41 -1.67 -15.02 -6.33
CA MET A 41 -1.42 -14.24 -7.54
C MET A 41 0.06 -13.95 -7.77
N THR A 42 0.87 -13.90 -6.71
CA THR A 42 2.30 -13.62 -6.81
C THR A 42 3.16 -14.87 -6.91
N GLY A 43 2.58 -16.06 -6.78
CA GLY A 43 3.30 -17.33 -6.86
C GLY A 43 4.04 -17.53 -8.17
N GLY A 44 3.49 -17.07 -9.30
CA GLY A 44 4.10 -17.19 -10.61
C GLY A 44 5.33 -16.28 -10.85
N VAL A 45 5.55 -15.31 -9.97
CA VAL A 45 6.69 -14.38 -10.05
C VAL A 45 7.59 -14.46 -8.82
N LYS A 46 7.44 -15.52 -8.04
CA LYS A 46 8.16 -15.70 -6.78
C LYS A 46 9.67 -15.58 -6.93
N GLU A 47 10.24 -16.31 -7.88
CA GLU A 47 11.69 -16.32 -8.11
C GLU A 47 12.24 -14.92 -8.43
N LYS A 48 11.54 -14.19 -9.29
CA LYS A 48 11.92 -12.83 -9.65
C LYS A 48 11.98 -11.92 -8.44
N TYR A 49 10.93 -11.93 -7.64
CA TYR A 49 10.85 -11.05 -6.47
C TYR A 49 11.70 -11.54 -5.30
N ASP A 50 11.90 -12.86 -5.15
CA ASP A 50 12.87 -13.38 -4.18
C ASP A 50 14.25 -12.81 -4.45
N LYS A 51 14.68 -12.82 -5.70
CA LYS A 51 15.96 -12.24 -6.09
C LYS A 51 16.03 -10.76 -5.74
N LEU A 52 15.02 -9.99 -6.10
CA LEU A 52 15.02 -8.53 -5.92
C LEU A 52 14.90 -8.12 -4.45
N ILE A 53 14.17 -8.88 -3.65
CA ILE A 53 13.91 -8.55 -2.24
C ILE A 53 15.02 -9.09 -1.32
N LEU A 54 15.43 -10.33 -1.54
CA LEU A 54 16.25 -11.08 -0.59
C LEU A 54 17.73 -11.14 -0.99
N HIS A 55 18.03 -11.21 -2.28
CA HIS A 55 19.36 -11.58 -2.77
C HIS A 55 20.15 -10.43 -3.37
N ASP A 56 19.49 -9.44 -3.96
CA ASP A 56 20.21 -8.29 -4.50
C ASP A 56 20.85 -7.49 -3.35
N GLU A 57 22.05 -7.01 -3.57
CA GLU A 57 22.85 -6.30 -2.56
C GLU A 57 22.06 -5.19 -1.88
N ARG A 58 21.35 -4.41 -2.67
CA ARG A 58 20.55 -3.29 -2.18
C ARG A 58 19.10 -3.66 -1.91
N GLY A 59 18.58 -4.58 -2.72
CA GLY A 59 17.18 -4.96 -2.72
C GLY A 59 16.25 -3.83 -3.17
N ILE A 60 15.02 -4.17 -3.47
CA ILE A 60 14.00 -3.19 -3.85
C ILE A 60 13.27 -2.60 -2.65
N THR A 61 13.35 -3.28 -1.51
CA THR A 61 12.72 -2.81 -0.27
C THR A 61 13.74 -2.73 0.86
N PRO A 62 13.74 -1.65 1.65
CA PRO A 62 14.54 -1.58 2.88
C PRO A 62 14.24 -2.71 3.85
N ILE A 63 12.96 -3.07 4.02
CA ILE A 63 12.57 -4.25 4.79
C ILE A 63 12.68 -5.46 3.87
N ARG A 64 13.68 -6.28 4.11
CA ARG A 64 14.09 -7.37 3.20
C ARG A 64 13.30 -8.65 3.47
N ARG A 65 12.02 -8.57 3.24
CA ARG A 65 11.11 -9.72 3.25
C ARG A 65 9.90 -9.44 2.38
N TRP A 66 9.22 -10.51 2.00
CA TRP A 66 7.91 -10.38 1.41
C TRP A 66 6.92 -9.80 2.42
N GLY A 67 6.01 -8.95 1.96
CA GLY A 67 4.83 -8.63 2.75
C GLY A 67 3.94 -9.85 2.90
N GLN A 68 3.22 -9.93 3.99
CA GLN A 68 2.23 -10.98 4.23
C GLN A 68 0.83 -10.36 4.22
N PRO A 69 -0.22 -11.12 3.89
CA PRO A 69 -1.59 -10.60 3.98
C PRO A 69 -1.90 -9.99 5.34
N GLU A 70 -1.33 -10.52 6.41
CA GLU A 70 -1.49 -9.99 7.76
C GLU A 70 -0.93 -8.58 7.93
N ASP A 71 0.10 -8.22 7.18
CA ASP A 71 0.64 -6.86 7.22
C ASP A 71 -0.41 -5.84 6.75
N ILE A 72 -1.16 -6.19 5.70
CA ILE A 72 -2.25 -5.37 5.20
C ILE A 72 -3.43 -5.40 6.19
N GLY A 73 -3.76 -6.59 6.69
CA GLY A 73 -4.84 -6.75 7.66
C GLY A 73 -4.65 -5.92 8.92
N ARG A 74 -3.41 -5.81 9.41
CA ARG A 74 -3.09 -4.98 10.58
C ARG A 74 -3.34 -3.50 10.31
N ALA A 75 -2.98 -3.02 9.13
CA ALA A 75 -3.24 -1.63 8.75
C ALA A 75 -4.74 -1.36 8.64
N VAL A 76 -5.50 -2.26 8.01
CA VAL A 76 -6.95 -2.16 7.92
C VAL A 76 -7.58 -2.17 9.30
N ARG A 77 -7.12 -3.05 10.17
CA ARG A 77 -7.62 -3.14 11.55
C ARG A 77 -7.40 -1.85 12.32
N ALA A 78 -6.23 -1.26 12.22
CA ALA A 78 -5.92 0.01 12.88
C ALA A 78 -6.88 1.13 12.43
N ILE A 79 -7.16 1.17 11.12
CA ILE A 79 -8.13 2.12 10.56
C ILE A 79 -9.54 1.82 11.09
N ALA A 80 -9.96 0.56 11.08
CA ALA A 80 -11.28 0.15 11.55
C ALA A 80 -11.48 0.39 13.05
N GLU A 81 -10.41 0.37 13.84
CA GLU A 81 -10.42 0.67 15.26
C GLU A 81 -10.35 2.18 15.56
N ASP A 82 -10.47 3.01 14.55
CA ASP A 82 -10.45 4.49 14.68
C ASP A 82 -9.17 5.02 15.32
N ARG A 83 -8.02 4.43 14.94
CA ARG A 83 -6.71 4.84 15.47
C ARG A 83 -6.19 6.14 14.86
N PHE A 84 -6.78 6.58 13.76
CA PHE A 84 -6.35 7.76 13.01
C PHE A 84 -7.51 8.74 12.79
N PRO A 85 -8.16 9.24 13.87
CA PRO A 85 -9.40 10.02 13.72
C PRO A 85 -9.21 11.40 13.10
N PHE A 86 -7.99 11.90 13.04
CA PHE A 86 -7.67 13.22 12.47
C PHE A 86 -6.84 13.13 11.19
N SER A 87 -6.93 12.00 10.46
CA SER A 87 -6.06 11.69 9.33
C SER A 87 -6.83 11.36 8.06
N THR A 88 -8.01 11.96 7.85
CA THR A 88 -8.76 11.69 6.63
C THR A 88 -7.94 12.07 5.40
N GLY A 89 -8.03 11.27 4.35
CA GLY A 89 -7.23 11.43 3.13
C GLY A 89 -5.83 10.84 3.21
N ALA A 90 -5.45 10.28 4.36
CA ALA A 90 -4.11 9.72 4.54
C ALA A 90 -3.88 8.50 3.66
N VAL A 91 -2.63 8.36 3.22
CA VAL A 91 -2.15 7.22 2.45
C VAL A 91 -1.20 6.43 3.33
N PHE A 92 -1.46 5.13 3.45
CA PHE A 92 -0.61 4.22 4.20
C PHE A 92 0.10 3.28 3.23
N ASP A 93 1.40 3.48 3.07
CA ASP A 93 2.23 2.56 2.31
C ASP A 93 2.58 1.36 3.18
N VAL A 94 2.12 0.18 2.79
CA VAL A 94 2.40 -1.09 3.49
C VAL A 94 3.21 -1.95 2.52
N ASP A 95 4.46 -1.55 2.30
CA ASP A 95 5.25 -2.00 1.16
C ASP A 95 6.72 -2.28 1.49
N GLY A 96 7.06 -2.31 2.76
CA GLY A 96 8.46 -2.54 3.17
C GLY A 96 9.42 -1.42 2.77
N GLY A 97 8.89 -0.26 2.41
CA GLY A 97 9.68 0.88 1.96
C GLY A 97 9.93 0.92 0.45
N PHE A 98 9.21 0.09 -0.33
CA PHE A 98 9.36 0.09 -1.80
C PHE A 98 9.14 1.46 -2.44
N HIS A 99 8.26 2.28 -1.84
CA HIS A 99 7.96 3.63 -2.34
C HIS A 99 9.11 4.62 -2.16
N LEU A 100 10.12 4.28 -1.35
CA LEU A 100 11.25 5.17 -1.12
C LEU A 100 12.22 5.12 -2.31
N HIS A 101 12.55 6.29 -2.84
CA HIS A 101 13.56 6.39 -3.88
C HIS A 101 14.93 6.43 -3.21
N ARG A 102 15.69 5.35 -3.34
CA ARG A 102 17.03 5.25 -2.74
C ARG A 102 18.08 5.68 -3.75
N LEU A 103 18.93 6.58 -3.32
CA LEU A 103 20.06 7.08 -4.11
C LEU A 103 21.27 6.16 -4.03
#